data_e2de66d7511ed5bde27c9a004f560cdd
#
_entry.id   e2de66d7511ed5bde27c9a004f560cdd
#
_cell.length_a   1.000
_cell.length_b   1.000
_cell.length_c   1.000
_cell.angle_alpha   90.00
_cell.angle_beta   90.00
_cell.angle_gamma   90.00
#
_symmetry.space_group_name_H-M   'P 1'
#
loop_
_entity.id
_entity.type
_entity.pdbx_description
1 polymer ?
#
loop_
_entity_poly.entity_id
_entity_poly.type
_entity_poly.pdbx_seq_one_letter_code
_entity_poly.pdbx_strand_id
1 'polypeptide(L)'
;PVVVAPPPPPPPSTGGLNWDAVAACESGGNWAINTGNGFYGGLQFDSGTWLSNGGGAYAPRADLASREQQIAVATRLYNARGSSPWPVCGANL
;
A
#
# COMPACT_ATOMS: atom_id res chain seq x y z
N PRO A 1 -25.18 11.37 -10.49
CA PRO A 1 -24.23 11.80 -9.49
C PRO A 1 -23.38 10.62 -9.07
N VAL A 2 -22.15 10.83 -9.24
CA VAL A 2 -21.21 9.85 -8.84
C VAL A 2 -21.21 9.82 -7.33
N VAL A 3 -21.66 8.74 -6.78
CA VAL A 3 -21.40 8.53 -5.39
C VAL A 3 -19.92 8.24 -5.30
N VAL A 4 -19.19 9.26 -5.02
CA VAL A 4 -17.85 9.05 -4.61
C VAL A 4 -17.96 8.24 -3.33
N ALA A 5 -17.45 7.04 -3.35
CA ALA A 5 -17.31 6.30 -2.13
C ALA A 5 -16.65 7.24 -1.13
N PRO A 6 -17.17 7.35 0.09
CA PRO A 6 -16.53 8.18 1.07
C PRO A 6 -15.06 7.80 1.13
N PRO A 7 -14.17 8.78 1.28
CA PRO A 7 -12.78 8.42 1.47
C PRO A 7 -12.73 7.40 2.60
N PRO A 8 -11.95 6.34 2.44
CA PRO A 8 -11.82 5.39 3.52
C PRO A 8 -11.42 6.17 4.77
N PRO A 9 -11.91 5.76 5.93
CA PRO A 9 -11.46 6.38 7.16
C PRO A 9 -9.94 6.41 7.15
N PRO A 10 -9.33 7.44 7.73
CA PRO A 10 -7.88 7.44 7.85
C PRO A 10 -7.47 6.09 8.44
N PRO A 11 -6.41 5.47 7.93
CA PRO A 11 -5.99 4.20 8.48
C PRO A 11 -5.87 4.36 9.98
N PRO A 12 -6.41 3.40 10.74
CA PRO A 12 -6.19 3.41 12.19
C PRO A 12 -4.70 3.56 12.41
N SER A 13 -4.33 4.17 13.50
CA SER A 13 -2.93 4.33 13.82
C SER A 13 -2.23 3.02 13.52
N THR A 14 -1.14 3.08 12.81
CA THR A 14 -0.44 1.90 12.31
C THR A 14 0.22 1.09 13.43
N GLY A 15 -0.16 1.32 14.69
CA GLY A 15 0.42 0.60 15.81
C GLY A 15 1.92 0.83 15.97
N GLY A 16 2.41 1.97 15.52
CA GLY A 16 3.83 2.27 15.51
C GLY A 16 4.57 1.78 14.27
N LEU A 17 3.89 1.19 13.30
CA LEU A 17 4.53 0.77 12.05
C LEU A 17 4.91 1.98 11.21
N ASN A 18 6.10 1.92 10.63
CA ASN A 18 6.65 3.02 9.87
C ASN A 18 6.58 2.74 8.37
N TRP A 19 5.39 2.91 7.81
CA TRP A 19 5.17 2.65 6.38
C TRP A 19 5.94 3.62 5.49
N ASP A 20 6.20 4.84 5.96
CA ASP A 20 7.01 5.78 5.19
C ASP A 20 8.45 5.29 5.03
N ALA A 21 9.00 4.65 6.04
CA ALA A 21 10.33 4.06 5.94
C ALA A 21 10.36 2.88 4.97
N VAL A 22 9.30 2.07 4.95
CA VAL A 22 9.17 0.99 3.99
C VAL A 22 9.08 1.55 2.58
N ALA A 23 8.28 2.58 2.37
CA ALA A 23 8.15 3.23 1.07
C ALA A 23 9.46 3.85 0.61
N ALA A 24 10.19 4.50 1.51
CA ALA A 24 11.50 5.06 1.18
C ALA A 24 12.48 3.97 0.71
N CYS A 25 12.40 2.80 1.33
CA CYS A 25 13.22 1.64 0.96
C CYS A 25 12.77 1.02 -0.36
N GLU A 26 11.45 0.83 -0.55
CA GLU A 26 10.90 0.12 -1.73
C GLU A 26 10.88 0.99 -2.98
N SER A 27 10.55 2.26 -2.86
CA SER A 27 10.28 3.14 -4.00
C SER A 27 10.97 4.49 -3.93
N GLY A 28 11.82 4.70 -2.94
CA GLY A 28 12.40 6.02 -2.70
C GLY A 28 11.39 7.05 -2.21
N GLY A 29 10.26 6.59 -1.68
CA GLY A 29 9.20 7.47 -1.20
C GLY A 29 8.23 7.93 -2.27
N ASN A 30 8.29 7.35 -3.47
CA ASN A 30 7.37 7.70 -4.55
C ASN A 30 6.12 6.81 -4.51
N TRP A 31 5.04 7.32 -3.93
CA TRP A 31 3.79 6.59 -3.79
C TRP A 31 3.05 6.36 -5.11
N ALA A 32 3.43 7.07 -6.17
CA ALA A 32 2.83 6.94 -7.49
C ALA A 32 3.74 6.19 -8.49
N ILE A 33 4.77 5.52 -8.00
CA ILE A 33 5.75 4.88 -8.87
C ILE A 33 5.13 3.74 -9.68
N ASN A 34 5.47 3.70 -10.96
CA ASN A 34 5.17 2.60 -11.87
C ASN A 34 6.27 2.55 -12.93
N THR A 35 7.25 1.69 -12.73
CA THR A 35 8.40 1.57 -13.63
C THR A 35 8.21 0.45 -14.65
N GLY A 36 7.05 -0.21 -14.66
CA GLY A 36 6.79 -1.31 -15.57
C GLY A 36 7.39 -2.65 -15.14
N ASN A 37 7.86 -2.75 -13.89
CA ASN A 37 8.46 -3.98 -13.37
C ASN A 37 7.45 -4.94 -12.72
N GLY A 38 6.14 -4.63 -12.81
CA GLY A 38 5.09 -5.43 -12.22
C GLY A 38 4.75 -5.07 -10.78
N PHE A 39 5.42 -4.09 -10.20
CA PHE A 39 5.18 -3.59 -8.86
C PHE A 39 4.80 -2.11 -8.90
N TYR A 40 3.87 -1.70 -8.06
CA TYR A 40 3.23 -0.40 -8.15
C TYR A 40 3.13 0.26 -6.78
N GLY A 41 3.24 1.58 -6.79
CA GLY A 41 3.03 2.39 -5.60
C GLY A 41 4.20 2.41 -4.65
N GLY A 42 4.05 3.18 -3.57
CA GLY A 42 5.14 3.40 -2.61
C GLY A 42 5.62 2.14 -1.92
N LEU A 43 4.74 1.16 -1.75
CA LEU A 43 5.05 -0.10 -1.07
C LEU A 43 5.26 -1.26 -2.04
N GLN A 44 5.29 -1.00 -3.34
CA GLN A 44 5.60 -1.98 -4.38
C GLN A 44 4.67 -3.19 -4.34
N PHE A 45 3.37 -2.92 -4.40
CA PHE A 45 2.37 -3.99 -4.54
C PHE A 45 2.36 -4.57 -5.94
N ASP A 46 2.27 -5.88 -6.08
CA ASP A 46 1.83 -6.48 -7.33
C ASP A 46 0.30 -6.40 -7.40
N SER A 47 -0.24 -6.43 -8.63
CA SER A 47 -1.68 -6.24 -8.84
C SER A 47 -2.52 -7.29 -8.10
N GLY A 48 -2.09 -8.55 -8.11
CA GLY A 48 -2.81 -9.62 -7.44
C GLY A 48 -2.92 -9.40 -5.94
N THR A 49 -1.82 -9.03 -5.30
CA THR A 49 -1.79 -8.75 -3.86
C THR A 49 -2.62 -7.52 -3.53
N TRP A 50 -2.53 -6.47 -4.34
CA TRP A 50 -3.33 -5.26 -4.18
C TRP A 50 -4.83 -5.58 -4.18
N LEU A 51 -5.28 -6.31 -5.19
CA LEU A 51 -6.69 -6.65 -5.34
C LEU A 51 -7.16 -7.63 -4.27
N SER A 52 -6.34 -8.62 -3.93
CA SER A 52 -6.67 -9.63 -2.91
C SER A 52 -6.87 -9.03 -1.53
N ASN A 53 -6.23 -7.91 -1.25
CA ASN A 53 -6.34 -7.23 0.04
C ASN A 53 -7.32 -6.06 0.02
N GLY A 54 -8.17 -5.99 -0.99
CA GLY A 54 -9.24 -5.01 -1.05
C GLY A 54 -8.84 -3.68 -1.67
N GLY A 55 -7.65 -3.59 -2.25
CA GLY A 55 -7.18 -2.36 -2.89
C GLY A 55 -8.03 -1.93 -4.07
N GLY A 56 -8.71 -2.87 -4.72
CA GLY A 56 -9.58 -2.57 -5.84
C GLY A 56 -10.76 -1.66 -5.50
N ALA A 57 -11.11 -1.54 -4.22
CA ALA A 57 -12.12 -0.58 -3.77
C ALA A 57 -11.64 0.87 -3.90
N TYR A 58 -10.35 1.08 -3.98
CA TYR A 58 -9.73 2.41 -4.08
C TYR A 58 -9.29 2.72 -5.50
N ALA A 59 -8.59 1.78 -6.12
CA ALA A 59 -8.03 1.95 -7.45
C ALA A 59 -7.69 0.58 -8.04
N PRO A 60 -7.60 0.46 -9.37
CA PRO A 60 -7.22 -0.82 -9.98
C PRO A 60 -5.77 -1.22 -9.74
N ARG A 61 -4.91 -0.27 -9.39
CA ARG A 61 -3.50 -0.52 -9.05
C ARG A 61 -3.07 0.39 -7.92
N ALA A 62 -2.07 -0.05 -7.17
CA ALA A 62 -1.58 0.70 -6.01
C ALA A 62 -1.06 2.09 -6.36
N ASP A 63 -0.37 2.25 -7.49
CA ASP A 63 0.20 3.53 -7.90
C ASP A 63 -0.87 4.60 -8.19
N LEU A 64 -2.10 4.17 -8.42
CA LEU A 64 -3.23 5.07 -8.68
C LEU A 64 -3.99 5.44 -7.40
N ALA A 65 -3.65 4.83 -6.29
CA ALA A 65 -4.26 5.10 -4.99
C ALA A 65 -3.43 6.11 -4.20
N SER A 66 -4.07 6.75 -3.23
CA SER A 66 -3.36 7.68 -2.35
C SER A 66 -2.42 6.93 -1.40
N ARG A 67 -1.49 7.67 -0.79
CA ARG A 67 -0.62 7.13 0.24
C ARG A 67 -1.42 6.44 1.35
N GLU A 68 -2.45 7.10 1.84
CA GLU A 68 -3.28 6.60 2.93
C GLU A 68 -4.01 5.32 2.54
N GLN A 69 -4.50 5.25 1.30
CA GLN A 69 -5.16 4.06 0.77
C GLN A 69 -4.18 2.90 0.63
N GLN A 70 -2.98 3.17 0.17
CA GLN A 70 -1.93 2.15 0.09
C GLN A 70 -1.57 1.63 1.46
N ILE A 71 -1.46 2.49 2.46
CA ILE A 71 -1.17 2.10 3.83
C ILE A 71 -2.32 1.27 4.40
N ALA A 72 -3.57 1.61 4.11
CA ALA A 72 -4.71 0.82 4.56
C ALA A 72 -4.66 -0.61 4.03
N VAL A 73 -4.34 -0.78 2.75
CA VAL A 73 -4.20 -2.10 2.14
C VAL A 73 -2.99 -2.83 2.72
N ALA A 74 -1.88 -2.12 2.90
CA ALA A 74 -0.67 -2.69 3.48
C ALA A 74 -0.91 -3.17 4.91
N THR A 75 -1.69 -2.43 5.68
CA THR A 75 -2.02 -2.82 7.05
C THR A 75 -2.83 -4.12 7.07
N ARG A 76 -3.77 -4.28 6.16
CA ARG A 76 -4.52 -5.53 6.02
C ARG A 76 -3.59 -6.70 5.68
N LEU A 77 -2.69 -6.48 4.74
CA LEU A 77 -1.72 -7.49 4.33
C LEU A 77 -0.78 -7.83 5.47
N TYR A 78 -0.31 -6.84 6.20
CA TYR A 78 0.55 -7.04 7.36
C TYR A 78 -0.16 -7.85 8.45
N ASN A 79 -1.44 -7.57 8.70
CA ASN A 79 -2.20 -8.33 9.70
C ASN A 79 -2.36 -9.80 9.31
N ALA A 80 -2.37 -10.10 8.01
CA ALA A 80 -2.48 -11.46 7.51
C ALA A 80 -1.13 -12.18 7.41
N ARG A 81 -0.07 -11.48 7.05
CA ARG A 81 1.20 -12.11 6.66
C ARG A 81 2.43 -11.50 7.34
N GLY A 82 2.26 -10.53 8.22
CA GLY A 82 3.37 -9.84 8.86
C GLY A 82 4.20 -9.06 7.84
N SER A 83 5.50 -8.99 8.06
CA SER A 83 6.42 -8.26 7.18
C SER A 83 6.89 -9.07 5.97
N SER A 84 6.45 -10.31 5.81
CA SER A 84 6.94 -11.18 4.74
C SER A 84 6.73 -10.65 3.32
N PRO A 85 5.68 -9.88 3.01
CA PRO A 85 5.55 -9.25 1.69
C PRO A 85 6.64 -8.21 1.40
N TRP A 86 7.33 -7.75 2.42
CA TRP A 86 8.45 -6.80 2.30
C TRP A 86 9.69 -7.44 2.93
N PRO A 87 10.32 -8.42 2.25
CA PRO A 87 11.34 -9.25 2.90
C PRO A 87 12.60 -8.50 3.31
N VAL A 88 12.88 -7.38 2.67
CA VAL A 88 14.03 -6.53 3.00
C VAL A 88 13.55 -5.27 3.73
N CYS A 89 12.65 -4.53 3.11
CA CYS A 89 12.23 -3.23 3.60
C CYS A 89 11.31 -3.32 4.82
N GLY A 90 10.65 -4.45 5.01
CA GLY A 90 9.80 -4.69 6.18
C GLY A 90 10.53 -4.57 7.51
N ALA A 91 11.84 -4.71 7.51
CA ALA A 91 12.64 -4.51 8.72
C ALA A 91 12.60 -3.06 9.22
N ASN A 92 12.15 -2.13 8.40
CA ASN A 92 12.04 -0.72 8.75
C ASN A 92 10.72 -0.34 9.44
N LEU A 93 9.78 -1.28 9.52
CA LEU A 93 8.49 -1.03 10.15
C LEU A 93 8.59 -0.73 11.64
#